data_3a49d3696990d9e8a23939b1d4c56a9d
#
_entry.id   3a49d3696990d9e8a23939b1d4c56a9d
#
_cell.length_a   1.000
_cell.length_b   1.000
_cell.length_c   1.000
_cell.angle_alpha   90.00
_cell.angle_beta   90.00
_cell.angle_gamma   90.00
#
_symmetry.space_group_name_H-M   'P 1'
#
loop_
_entity.id
_entity.type
_entity.pdbx_description
1 polymer ?
#
loop_
_entity_poly.entity_id
_entity_poly.type
_entity_poly.pdbx_seq_one_letter_code
_entity_poly.pdbx_strand_id
1 'polypeptide(L)'
;MDDGNSWIGIVLFAASVILFAVMYGFGAAVQALNTSALEDERDEGNKRAEKLLKIQEDPYLFIRTNQLATSILTLAMGASSLAFVVKKLTALIGTHTQIPHPAAVGIAYIAGLVGIAFLLTGLGIVIPKRIAAKSPIRFCYKVLPLVELVTKCLFPFAWLMDQFAYISLKTVGI
;
A
#
# COMPACT_ATOMS: atom_id res chain seq x y z
N MET A 1 -28.42 -12.02 -0.74
CA MET A 1 -27.42 -11.36 0.13
C MET A 1 -27.41 -9.90 -0.29
N ASP A 2 -27.80 -9.09 0.64
CA ASP A 2 -28.30 -7.73 0.50
C ASP A 2 -27.39 -6.75 -0.26
N ASP A 3 -28.03 -6.00 -1.15
CA ASP A 3 -27.45 -4.81 -1.83
C ASP A 3 -27.14 -3.65 -0.88
N GLY A 4 -27.47 -3.79 0.41
CA GLY A 4 -27.26 -2.75 1.42
C GLY A 4 -25.80 -2.48 1.80
N ASN A 5 -24.86 -3.38 1.51
CA ASN A 5 -23.45 -3.26 1.91
C ASN A 5 -22.50 -2.90 0.75
N SER A 6 -23.00 -2.67 -0.45
CA SER A 6 -22.16 -2.42 -1.64
C SER A 6 -21.34 -1.12 -1.50
N TRP A 7 -21.92 -0.07 -0.90
CA TRP A 7 -21.22 1.21 -0.68
C TRP A 7 -20.11 1.11 0.37
N ILE A 8 -20.28 0.27 1.40
CA ILE A 8 -19.23 0.03 2.43
C ILE A 8 -17.99 -0.59 1.76
N GLY A 9 -18.19 -1.57 0.87
CA GLY A 9 -17.09 -2.16 0.11
C GLY A 9 -16.35 -1.15 -0.76
N ILE A 10 -17.08 -0.24 -1.41
CA ILE A 10 -16.48 0.83 -2.21
C ILE A 10 -15.67 1.81 -1.34
N VAL A 11 -16.22 2.21 -0.20
CA VAL A 11 -15.54 3.12 0.75
C VAL A 11 -14.29 2.47 1.32
N LEU A 12 -14.37 1.21 1.74
CA LEU A 12 -13.22 0.46 2.24
C LEU A 12 -12.13 0.30 1.16
N PHE A 13 -12.52 0.00 -0.06
CA PHE A 13 -11.60 -0.07 -1.19
C PHE A 13 -10.91 1.28 -1.44
N ALA A 14 -11.68 2.37 -1.51
CA ALA A 14 -11.13 3.70 -1.70
C ALA A 14 -10.18 4.12 -0.56
N ALA A 15 -10.57 3.88 0.69
CA ALA A 15 -9.73 4.14 1.86
C ALA A 15 -8.43 3.32 1.83
N SER A 16 -8.50 2.06 1.42
CA SER A 16 -7.33 1.19 1.25
C SER A 16 -6.40 1.69 0.15
N VAL A 17 -6.93 2.14 -0.98
CA VAL A 17 -6.13 2.73 -2.07
C VAL A 17 -5.43 4.00 -1.61
N ILE A 18 -6.12 4.86 -0.85
CA ILE A 18 -5.52 6.09 -0.29
C ILE A 18 -4.40 5.76 0.69
N LEU A 19 -4.63 4.83 1.62
CA LEU A 19 -3.60 4.42 2.58
C LEU A 19 -2.40 3.79 1.88
N PHE A 20 -2.64 2.94 0.89
CA PHE A 20 -1.62 2.34 0.04
C PHE A 20 -0.78 3.41 -0.68
N ALA A 21 -1.46 4.41 -1.27
CA ALA A 21 -0.84 5.54 -1.94
C ALA A 21 0.02 6.39 -1.00
N VAL A 22 -0.45 6.63 0.23
CA VAL A 22 0.30 7.36 1.26
C VAL A 22 1.57 6.61 1.65
N MET A 23 1.49 5.29 1.89
CA MET A 23 2.63 4.49 2.29
C MET A 23 3.72 4.44 1.22
N TYR A 24 3.35 4.23 -0.05
CA TYR A 24 4.30 4.27 -1.17
C TYR A 24 4.85 5.68 -1.48
N GLY A 25 3.98 6.68 -1.40
CA GLY A 25 4.39 8.08 -1.57
C GLY A 25 5.37 8.54 -0.49
N PHE A 26 5.13 8.16 0.77
CA PHE A 26 6.02 8.49 1.88
C PHE A 26 7.40 7.86 1.70
N GLY A 27 7.47 6.57 1.35
CA GLY A 27 8.74 5.91 1.09
C GLY A 27 9.56 6.58 -0.03
N ALA A 28 8.90 7.03 -1.10
CA ALA A 28 9.55 7.78 -2.18
C ALA A 28 9.97 9.19 -1.75
N ALA A 29 9.14 9.86 -0.94
CA ALA A 29 9.47 11.19 -0.42
C ALA A 29 10.67 11.16 0.52
N VAL A 30 10.73 10.19 1.46
CA VAL A 30 11.87 10.04 2.39
C VAL A 30 13.19 9.86 1.64
N GLN A 31 13.20 9.08 0.55
CA GLN A 31 14.40 8.90 -0.27
C GLN A 31 14.82 10.17 -1.04
N ALA A 32 13.90 11.10 -1.27
CA ALA A 32 14.14 12.36 -1.97
C ALA A 32 14.38 13.56 -1.03
N LEU A 33 14.38 13.34 0.29
CA LEU A 33 14.63 14.40 1.28
C LEU A 33 16.10 14.83 1.27
N ASN A 34 16.30 16.13 1.40
CA ASN A 34 17.63 16.69 1.65
C ASN A 34 17.95 16.63 3.14
N THR A 35 18.93 15.84 3.53
CA THR A 35 19.34 15.62 4.92
C THR A 35 19.79 16.94 5.57
N SER A 36 20.62 17.74 4.89
CA SER A 36 21.13 19.00 5.47
C SER A 36 19.98 19.99 5.78
N ALA A 37 18.98 20.10 4.90
CA ALA A 37 17.83 20.95 5.15
C ALA A 37 16.98 20.47 6.34
N LEU A 38 16.92 19.16 6.57
CA LEU A 38 16.25 18.61 7.75
C LEU A 38 17.04 18.80 9.04
N GLU A 39 18.38 18.77 8.96
CA GLU A 39 19.26 19.06 10.09
C GLU A 39 19.11 20.50 10.54
N ASP A 40 19.10 21.45 9.60
CA ASP A 40 18.85 22.87 9.89
C ASP A 40 17.49 23.06 10.59
N GLU A 41 16.42 22.46 10.06
CA GLU A 41 15.09 22.53 10.68
C GLU A 41 15.03 21.86 12.06
N ARG A 42 15.77 20.75 12.27
CA ARG A 42 15.89 20.11 13.60
C ARG A 42 16.54 21.05 14.60
N ASP A 43 17.62 21.72 14.19
CA ASP A 43 18.38 22.63 15.05
C ASP A 43 17.56 23.89 15.41
N GLU A 44 16.61 24.27 14.57
CA GLU A 44 15.54 25.25 14.86
C GLU A 44 14.43 24.69 15.78
N GLY A 45 14.49 23.41 16.18
CA GLY A 45 13.55 22.79 17.10
C GLY A 45 12.36 22.10 16.46
N ASN A 46 12.39 21.84 15.15
CA ASN A 46 11.33 21.11 14.44
C ASN A 46 11.35 19.62 14.75
N LYS A 47 10.45 19.17 15.65
CA LYS A 47 10.33 17.76 16.03
C LYS A 47 9.95 16.81 14.87
N ARG A 48 9.32 17.33 13.80
CA ARG A 48 9.01 16.50 12.62
C ARG A 48 10.24 16.24 11.78
N ALA A 49 11.14 17.21 11.67
CA ALA A 49 12.43 17.05 11.01
C ALA A 49 13.28 16.00 11.73
N GLU A 50 13.37 16.07 13.08
CA GLU A 50 14.07 15.06 13.89
C GLU A 50 13.56 13.63 13.63
N LYS A 51 12.23 13.45 13.55
CA LYS A 51 11.63 12.15 13.27
C LYS A 51 11.94 11.63 11.86
N LEU A 52 11.95 12.51 10.86
CA LEU A 52 12.29 12.13 9.49
C LEU A 52 13.76 11.76 9.36
N LEU A 53 14.65 12.48 10.04
CA LEU A 53 16.08 12.13 10.12
C LEU A 53 16.27 10.74 10.72
N LYS A 54 15.61 10.43 11.83
CA LYS A 54 15.66 9.08 12.43
C LYS A 54 15.20 7.98 11.47
N ILE A 55 14.18 8.26 10.63
CA ILE A 55 13.72 7.30 9.61
C ILE A 55 14.74 7.18 8.47
N GLN A 56 15.48 8.25 8.13
CA GLN A 56 16.55 8.18 7.13
C GLN A 56 17.79 7.44 7.64
N GLU A 57 18.15 7.64 8.91
CA GLU A 57 19.29 6.99 9.57
C GLU A 57 19.06 5.48 9.76
N ASP A 58 17.86 5.11 10.20
CA ASP A 58 17.44 3.71 10.34
C ASP A 58 16.08 3.46 9.65
N PRO A 59 16.07 3.24 8.34
CA PRO A 59 14.85 3.00 7.59
C PRO A 59 14.26 1.60 7.79
N TYR A 60 14.94 0.72 8.49
CA TYR A 60 14.63 -0.71 8.58
C TYR A 60 13.23 -0.98 9.12
N LEU A 61 12.88 -0.33 10.24
CA LEU A 61 11.56 -0.46 10.84
C LEU A 61 10.46 0.03 9.90
N PHE A 62 10.66 1.19 9.26
CA PHE A 62 9.72 1.74 8.31
C PHE A 62 9.55 0.80 7.09
N ILE A 63 10.63 0.30 6.51
CA ILE A 63 10.57 -0.57 5.33
C ILE A 63 9.75 -1.83 5.64
N ARG A 64 10.01 -2.50 6.77
CA ARG A 64 9.29 -3.73 7.17
C ARG A 64 7.81 -3.49 7.45
N THR A 65 7.49 -2.46 8.21
CA THR A 65 6.09 -2.11 8.48
C THR A 65 5.36 -1.65 7.22
N ASN A 66 6.04 -0.94 6.31
CA ASN A 66 5.49 -0.55 5.02
C ASN A 66 5.20 -1.77 4.13
N GLN A 67 6.12 -2.74 4.04
CA GLN A 67 5.91 -3.98 3.29
C GLN A 67 4.73 -4.77 3.84
N LEU A 68 4.65 -4.91 5.17
CA LEU A 68 3.54 -5.61 5.82
C LEU A 68 2.21 -4.89 5.59
N ALA A 69 2.16 -3.58 5.79
CA ALA A 69 0.97 -2.76 5.55
C ALA A 69 0.46 -2.90 4.11
N THR A 70 1.36 -2.73 3.15
CA THR A 70 1.01 -2.80 1.72
C THR A 70 0.61 -4.20 1.29
N SER A 71 1.20 -5.26 1.85
CA SER A 71 0.78 -6.65 1.60
C SER A 71 -0.61 -6.92 2.12
N ILE A 72 -0.92 -6.52 3.37
CA ILE A 72 -2.27 -6.66 3.95
C ILE A 72 -3.29 -5.90 3.12
N LEU A 73 -3.00 -4.64 2.75
CA LEU A 73 -3.89 -3.82 1.93
C LEU A 73 -4.12 -4.44 0.56
N THR A 74 -3.07 -4.96 -0.10
CA THR A 74 -3.20 -5.62 -1.41
C THR A 74 -4.09 -6.85 -1.33
N LEU A 75 -3.90 -7.70 -0.31
CA LEU A 75 -4.73 -8.88 -0.09
C LEU A 75 -6.18 -8.51 0.21
N ALA A 76 -6.40 -7.53 1.07
CA ALA A 76 -7.74 -7.05 1.43
C ALA A 76 -8.48 -6.46 0.22
N MET A 77 -7.79 -5.64 -0.59
CA MET A 77 -8.35 -5.07 -1.81
C MET A 77 -8.61 -6.14 -2.87
N GLY A 78 -7.69 -7.08 -3.06
CA GLY A 78 -7.85 -8.19 -3.99
C GLY A 78 -9.05 -9.07 -3.62
N ALA A 79 -9.15 -9.47 -2.36
CA ALA A 79 -10.24 -10.32 -1.88
C ALA A 79 -11.62 -9.65 -2.00
N SER A 80 -11.70 -8.34 -1.70
CA SER A 80 -12.97 -7.59 -1.73
C SER A 80 -13.43 -7.20 -3.14
N SER A 81 -12.50 -6.82 -4.02
CA SER A 81 -12.84 -6.26 -5.33
C SER A 81 -12.92 -7.29 -6.44
N LEU A 82 -12.09 -8.35 -6.39
CA LEU A 82 -11.99 -9.33 -7.48
C LEU A 82 -13.32 -10.05 -7.73
N ALA A 83 -13.99 -10.52 -6.67
CA ALA A 83 -15.27 -11.21 -6.80
C ALA A 83 -16.34 -10.34 -7.48
N PHE A 84 -16.41 -9.06 -7.10
CA PHE A 84 -17.34 -8.09 -7.68
C PHE A 84 -17.02 -7.84 -9.17
N VAL A 85 -15.75 -7.59 -9.50
CA VAL A 85 -15.30 -7.32 -10.87
C VAL A 85 -15.53 -8.53 -11.77
N VAL A 86 -15.18 -9.73 -11.31
CA VAL A 86 -15.38 -10.97 -12.06
C VAL A 86 -16.86 -11.20 -12.33
N LYS A 87 -17.75 -11.03 -11.34
CA LYS A 87 -19.21 -11.17 -11.51
C LYS A 87 -19.74 -10.21 -12.59
N LYS A 88 -19.32 -8.95 -12.55
CA LYS A 88 -19.74 -7.93 -13.55
C LYS A 88 -19.19 -8.22 -14.94
N LEU A 89 -17.91 -8.57 -15.06
CA LEU A 89 -17.30 -8.90 -16.34
C LEU A 89 -17.90 -10.17 -16.96
N THR A 90 -18.15 -11.22 -16.15
CA THR A 90 -18.78 -12.45 -16.64
C THR A 90 -20.18 -12.17 -17.18
N ALA A 91 -20.98 -11.35 -16.48
CA ALA A 91 -22.30 -10.94 -16.96
C ALA A 91 -22.19 -10.16 -18.27
N LEU A 92 -21.24 -9.23 -18.39
CA LEU A 92 -21.03 -8.44 -19.61
C LEU A 92 -20.60 -9.33 -20.78
N ILE A 93 -19.68 -10.27 -20.58
CA ILE A 93 -19.23 -11.20 -21.61
C ILE A 93 -20.41 -12.07 -22.06
N GLY A 94 -21.20 -12.61 -21.13
CA GLY A 94 -22.33 -13.47 -21.45
C GLY A 94 -23.46 -12.78 -22.19
N THR A 95 -23.64 -11.46 -22.04
CA THR A 95 -24.66 -10.69 -22.79
C THR A 95 -24.23 -10.34 -24.21
N HIS A 96 -22.92 -10.25 -24.47
CA HIS A 96 -22.38 -9.81 -25.77
C HIS A 96 -21.72 -10.90 -26.59
N THR A 97 -21.54 -12.10 -26.04
CA THR A 97 -20.85 -13.20 -26.71
C THR A 97 -21.55 -14.53 -26.48
N GLN A 98 -21.38 -15.48 -27.39
CA GLN A 98 -21.88 -16.86 -27.27
C GLN A 98 -20.85 -17.79 -26.62
N ILE A 99 -19.93 -17.23 -25.82
CA ILE A 99 -18.89 -18.00 -25.13
C ILE A 99 -19.53 -18.83 -24.01
N PRO A 100 -19.17 -20.11 -23.85
CA PRO A 100 -19.64 -20.95 -22.75
C PRO A 100 -19.32 -20.30 -21.39
N HIS A 101 -20.27 -20.36 -20.45
CA HIS A 101 -20.16 -19.71 -19.14
C HIS A 101 -18.82 -20.00 -18.40
N PRO A 102 -18.27 -21.24 -18.38
CA PRO A 102 -16.97 -21.51 -17.72
C PRO A 102 -15.81 -20.73 -18.34
N ALA A 103 -15.81 -20.61 -19.68
CA ALA A 103 -14.78 -19.85 -20.39
C ALA A 103 -14.91 -18.34 -20.14
N ALA A 104 -16.15 -17.82 -20.11
CA ALA A 104 -16.45 -16.43 -19.78
C ALA A 104 -15.96 -16.08 -18.35
N VAL A 105 -16.15 -16.96 -17.38
CA VAL A 105 -15.64 -16.79 -16.01
C VAL A 105 -14.10 -16.74 -16.00
N GLY A 106 -13.42 -17.66 -16.71
CA GLY A 106 -11.95 -17.67 -16.79
C GLY A 106 -11.39 -16.39 -17.39
N ILE A 107 -11.98 -15.91 -18.50
CA ILE A 107 -11.58 -14.64 -19.14
C ILE A 107 -11.81 -13.46 -18.19
N ALA A 108 -12.98 -13.40 -17.53
CA ALA A 108 -13.33 -12.37 -16.58
C ALA A 108 -12.37 -12.33 -15.38
N TYR A 109 -11.89 -13.50 -14.93
CA TYR A 109 -10.95 -13.60 -13.83
C TYR A 109 -9.59 -13.01 -14.21
N ILE A 110 -9.04 -13.40 -15.36
CA ILE A 110 -7.75 -12.89 -15.86
C ILE A 110 -7.84 -11.38 -16.14
N ALA A 111 -8.88 -10.94 -16.84
CA ALA A 111 -9.08 -9.53 -17.15
C ALA A 111 -9.28 -8.69 -15.87
N GLY A 112 -10.03 -9.22 -14.90
CA GLY A 112 -10.24 -8.57 -13.59
C GLY A 112 -8.94 -8.42 -12.79
N LEU A 113 -8.13 -9.48 -12.72
CA LEU A 113 -6.82 -9.44 -12.05
C LEU A 113 -5.90 -8.41 -12.69
N VAL A 114 -5.76 -8.44 -14.01
CA VAL A 114 -4.89 -7.50 -14.74
C VAL A 114 -5.40 -6.06 -14.57
N GLY A 115 -6.72 -5.84 -14.69
CA GLY A 115 -7.31 -4.52 -14.53
C GLY A 115 -7.11 -3.95 -13.12
N ILE A 116 -7.37 -4.75 -12.08
CA ILE A 116 -7.16 -4.33 -10.68
C ILE A 116 -5.68 -4.06 -10.43
N ALA A 117 -4.78 -4.95 -10.88
CA ALA A 117 -3.34 -4.76 -10.71
C ALA A 117 -2.85 -3.48 -11.40
N PHE A 118 -3.35 -3.18 -12.61
CA PHE A 118 -3.03 -1.96 -13.33
C PHE A 118 -3.49 -0.71 -12.57
N LEU A 119 -4.73 -0.70 -12.09
CA LEU A 119 -5.29 0.41 -11.32
C LEU A 119 -4.53 0.62 -10.00
N LEU A 120 -4.25 -0.45 -9.25
CA LEU A 120 -3.50 -0.36 -8.00
C LEU A 120 -2.08 0.14 -8.24
N THR A 121 -1.40 -0.35 -9.26
CA THR A 121 -0.05 0.12 -9.59
C THR A 121 -0.06 1.58 -10.02
N GLY A 122 -0.99 1.97 -10.90
CA GLY A 122 -1.10 3.34 -11.38
C GLY A 122 -1.45 4.34 -10.29
N LEU A 123 -2.60 4.10 -9.64
CA LEU A 123 -3.17 5.03 -8.64
C LEU A 123 -2.50 4.89 -7.26
N GLY A 124 -2.13 3.68 -6.88
CA GLY A 124 -1.58 3.40 -5.55
C GLY A 124 -0.06 3.54 -5.45
N ILE A 125 0.69 3.36 -6.53
CA ILE A 125 2.15 3.40 -6.49
C ILE A 125 2.73 4.52 -7.35
N VAL A 126 2.47 4.50 -8.67
CA VAL A 126 3.18 5.37 -9.62
C VAL A 126 2.84 6.84 -9.42
N ILE A 127 1.55 7.16 -9.36
CA ILE A 127 1.09 8.54 -9.20
C ILE A 127 1.51 9.13 -7.85
N PRO A 128 1.28 8.45 -6.70
CA PRO A 128 1.69 8.98 -5.40
C PRO A 128 3.20 9.19 -5.27
N LYS A 129 4.02 8.27 -5.80
CA LYS A 129 5.48 8.44 -5.84
C LYS A 129 5.90 9.70 -6.60
N ARG A 130 5.28 9.96 -7.74
CA ARG A 130 5.59 11.17 -8.53
C ARG A 130 5.15 12.46 -7.84
N ILE A 131 3.98 12.45 -7.19
CA ILE A 131 3.47 13.60 -6.43
C ILE A 131 4.39 13.88 -5.23
N ALA A 132 4.74 12.84 -4.49
CA ALA A 132 5.59 12.93 -3.31
C ALA A 132 7.00 13.44 -3.64
N ALA A 133 7.58 13.01 -4.76
CA ALA A 133 8.89 13.46 -5.22
C ALA A 133 8.95 14.94 -5.62
N LYS A 134 7.82 15.58 -5.97
CA LYS A 134 7.78 17.01 -6.31
C LYS A 134 7.97 17.95 -5.11
N SER A 135 7.49 17.54 -3.94
CA SER A 135 7.56 18.34 -2.71
C SER A 135 7.74 17.42 -1.50
N PRO A 136 8.91 16.76 -1.37
CA PRO A 136 9.10 15.66 -0.44
C PRO A 136 8.91 16.10 1.02
N ILE A 137 9.45 17.23 1.45
CA ILE A 137 9.33 17.75 2.82
C ILE A 137 7.85 17.98 3.20
N ARG A 138 7.11 18.72 2.36
CA ARG A 138 5.70 19.03 2.62
C ARG A 138 4.85 17.76 2.65
N PHE A 139 5.11 16.83 1.75
CA PHE A 139 4.40 15.54 1.71
C PHE A 139 4.67 14.76 2.99
N CYS A 140 5.95 14.57 3.36
CA CYS A 140 6.33 13.87 4.58
C CYS A 140 5.67 14.48 5.82
N TYR A 141 5.75 15.79 6.01
CA TYR A 141 5.15 16.43 7.18
C TYR A 141 3.64 16.26 7.29
N LYS A 142 2.95 16.22 6.15
CA LYS A 142 1.49 16.02 6.12
C LYS A 142 1.08 14.60 6.49
N VAL A 143 1.81 13.60 6.00
CA VAL A 143 1.42 12.21 6.17
C VAL A 143 2.13 11.49 7.32
N LEU A 144 3.19 12.10 7.90
CA LEU A 144 3.97 11.54 9.00
C LEU A 144 3.12 10.98 10.15
N PRO A 145 2.10 11.69 10.67
CA PRO A 145 1.31 11.18 11.78
C PRO A 145 0.57 9.88 11.43
N LEU A 146 0.08 9.77 10.19
CA LEU A 146 -0.59 8.56 9.71
C LEU A 146 0.40 7.39 9.57
N VAL A 147 1.58 7.66 9.02
CA VAL A 147 2.64 6.65 8.86
C VAL A 147 3.12 6.16 10.23
N GLU A 148 3.34 7.07 11.20
CA GLU A 148 3.68 6.69 12.57
C GLU A 148 2.62 5.81 13.23
N LEU A 149 1.34 6.14 13.03
CA LEU A 149 0.24 5.32 13.55
C LEU A 149 0.28 3.91 12.97
N VAL A 150 0.40 3.79 11.64
CA VAL A 150 0.49 2.49 10.95
C VAL A 150 1.72 1.71 11.43
N THR A 151 2.88 2.37 11.52
CA THR A 151 4.12 1.76 12.00
C THR A 151 3.98 1.23 13.43
N LYS A 152 3.38 2.02 14.33
CA LYS A 152 3.13 1.59 15.72
C LYS A 152 2.17 0.42 15.80
N CYS A 153 1.09 0.44 15.03
CA CYS A 153 0.10 -0.65 15.02
C CYS A 153 0.71 -1.96 14.48
N LEU A 154 1.59 -1.86 13.48
CA LEU A 154 2.19 -3.04 12.84
C LEU A 154 3.53 -3.46 13.47
N PHE A 155 4.07 -2.68 14.38
CA PHE A 155 5.34 -2.98 15.06
C PHE A 155 5.40 -4.41 15.64
N PRO A 156 4.39 -4.89 16.40
CA PRO A 156 4.46 -6.24 16.98
C PRO A 156 4.50 -7.33 15.90
N PHE A 157 3.81 -7.13 14.79
CA PHE A 157 3.83 -8.07 13.68
C PHE A 157 5.16 -8.03 12.90
N ALA A 158 5.73 -6.85 12.71
CA ALA A 158 7.04 -6.70 12.09
C ALA A 158 8.13 -7.38 12.94
N TRP A 159 8.08 -7.21 14.26
CA TRP A 159 8.97 -7.90 15.18
C TRP A 159 8.83 -9.44 15.10
N LEU A 160 7.58 -9.94 15.03
CA LEU A 160 7.32 -11.38 14.87
C LEU A 160 7.90 -11.92 13.55
N MET A 161 7.77 -11.16 12.46
CA MET A 161 8.38 -11.52 11.17
C MET A 161 9.91 -11.62 11.25
N ASP A 162 10.55 -10.72 12.01
CA ASP A 162 12.00 -10.77 12.21
C ASP A 162 12.42 -12.03 12.96
N GLN A 163 11.67 -12.41 14.01
CA GLN A 163 11.94 -13.64 14.73
C GLN A 163 11.79 -14.87 13.82
N PHE A 164 10.75 -14.87 13.00
CA PHE A 164 10.54 -15.95 12.02
C PHE A 164 11.68 -16.02 10.99
N ALA A 165 12.10 -14.89 10.46
CA ALA A 165 13.22 -14.80 9.51
C ALA A 165 14.53 -15.27 10.16
N TYR A 166 14.82 -14.84 11.40
CA TYR A 166 16.00 -15.25 12.15
C TYR A 166 16.04 -16.78 12.37
N ILE A 167 14.92 -17.37 12.82
CA ILE A 167 14.80 -18.83 13.00
C ILE A 167 15.02 -19.57 11.67
N SER A 168 14.42 -19.06 10.59
CA SER A 168 14.54 -19.66 9.27
C SER A 168 15.98 -19.62 8.75
N LEU A 169 16.68 -18.50 8.92
CA LEU A 169 18.09 -18.37 8.52
C LEU A 169 19.00 -19.30 9.33
N LYS A 170 18.75 -19.39 10.62
CA LYS A 170 19.51 -20.30 11.50
C LYS A 170 19.34 -21.78 11.12
N THR A 171 18.16 -22.18 10.62
CA THR A 171 17.93 -23.57 10.13
C THR A 171 18.62 -23.85 8.81
N VAL A 172 18.89 -22.83 8.00
CA VAL A 172 19.63 -22.93 6.71
C VAL A 172 21.14 -22.81 6.91
N GLY A 173 21.61 -22.48 8.13
CA GLY A 173 23.03 -22.40 8.47
C GLY A 173 23.69 -21.08 8.08
N ILE A 174 22.90 -20.00 7.99
CA ILE A 174 23.37 -18.61 7.73
C ILE A 174 23.19 -17.79 9.00
#